data_cfebb571f3eac7cf01e3298063a85b78
#
_entry.id   cfebb571f3eac7cf01e3298063a85b78
#
_cell.length_a   1.000
_cell.length_b   1.000
_cell.length_c   1.000
_cell.angle_alpha   90.00
_cell.angle_beta   90.00
_cell.angle_gamma   90.00
#
_symmetry.space_group_name_H-M   'P 1'
#
loop_
_entity.id
_entity.type
_entity.pdbx_description
1 polymer ?
#
loop_
_entity_poly.entity_id
_entity_poly.type
_entity_poly.pdbx_seq_one_letter_code
_entity_poly.pdbx_strand_id
1 'polypeptide(L)'
;TSIINGCNYLNYNVSVSNSFQRLKESDVIILPGVGAFPYAMKQINSAELNKKLSDLNLKKKTIVGICLGMQLLTEESFEHVHTNGIGLIEGKTECFTDKSINTGWNSVKSINGDKNHFYFTHSYYVKPKNNMIITSTSTHNGTIFCSSFLQDKKLGFQFHPEKSGIKGLNFLDKAIRETL
;
A
#
# COMPACT_ATOMS: atom_id res chain seq x y z
N THR A 1 15.56 6.36 3.45
CA THR A 1 14.30 5.89 4.09
C THR A 1 14.30 4.37 4.24
N SER A 2 13.52 3.82 5.19
CA SER A 2 13.50 2.38 5.49
C SER A 2 13.19 1.52 4.26
N ILE A 3 12.25 1.96 3.40
CA ILE A 3 11.92 1.21 2.18
C ILE A 3 13.07 1.14 1.18
N ILE A 4 13.81 2.23 0.98
CA ILE A 4 14.99 2.24 0.10
C ILE A 4 16.04 1.27 0.62
N ASN A 5 16.33 1.31 1.92
CA ASN A 5 17.29 0.40 2.55
C ASN A 5 16.83 -1.06 2.44
N GLY A 6 15.53 -1.33 2.64
CA GLY A 6 14.97 -2.67 2.47
C GLY A 6 15.09 -3.19 1.03
N CYS A 7 14.78 -2.37 0.04
CA CYS A 7 14.92 -2.73 -1.37
C CYS A 7 16.39 -2.95 -1.77
N ASN A 8 17.30 -2.10 -1.28
CA ASN A 8 18.74 -2.29 -1.50
C ASN A 8 19.27 -3.59 -0.85
N TYR A 9 18.78 -3.93 0.35
CA TYR A 9 19.10 -5.20 1.00
C TYR A 9 18.66 -6.42 0.16
N LEU A 10 17.54 -6.28 -0.55
CA LEU A 10 17.03 -7.29 -1.48
C LEU A 10 17.72 -7.25 -2.85
N ASN A 11 18.76 -6.45 -3.03
CA ASN A 11 19.50 -6.25 -4.27
C ASN A 11 18.65 -5.66 -5.43
N TYR A 12 17.59 -4.90 -5.12
CA TYR A 12 16.88 -4.13 -6.13
C TYR A 12 17.63 -2.85 -6.48
N ASN A 13 17.64 -2.49 -7.77
CA ASN A 13 18.13 -1.18 -8.21
C ASN A 13 17.04 -0.12 -7.97
N VAL A 14 17.26 0.76 -7.00
CA VAL A 14 16.24 1.71 -6.52
C VAL A 14 16.54 3.12 -6.99
N SER A 15 15.55 3.76 -7.59
CA SER A 15 15.58 5.20 -7.87
C SER A 15 14.35 5.90 -7.27
N VAL A 16 14.50 7.13 -6.80
CA VAL A 16 13.40 7.97 -6.31
C VAL A 16 13.10 9.02 -7.37
N SER A 17 11.88 9.03 -7.89
CA SER A 17 11.52 9.94 -8.97
C SER A 17 10.01 10.15 -9.05
N ASN A 18 9.58 11.32 -9.54
CA ASN A 18 8.23 11.61 -10.00
C ASN A 18 8.18 11.82 -11.52
N SER A 19 9.29 11.58 -12.22
CA SER A 19 9.37 11.69 -13.68
C SER A 19 8.66 10.52 -14.34
N PHE A 20 7.74 10.80 -15.28
CA PHE A 20 7.00 9.78 -16.02
C PHE A 20 7.94 8.81 -16.76
N GLN A 21 9.03 9.33 -17.35
CA GLN A 21 10.00 8.50 -18.05
C GLN A 21 10.68 7.48 -17.11
N ARG A 22 11.13 7.91 -15.94
CA ARG A 22 11.72 7.02 -14.92
C ARG A 22 10.73 5.97 -14.42
N LEU A 23 9.47 6.39 -14.15
CA LEU A 23 8.42 5.46 -13.74
C LEU A 23 8.10 4.44 -14.84
N LYS A 24 8.13 4.85 -16.10
CA LYS A 24 7.89 3.97 -17.25
C LYS A 24 9.01 2.94 -17.42
N GLU A 25 10.24 3.30 -17.16
CA GLU A 25 11.42 2.44 -17.28
C GLU A 25 11.55 1.44 -16.12
N SER A 26 11.00 1.73 -14.95
CA SER A 26 11.05 0.83 -13.81
C SER A 26 10.16 -0.40 -13.99
N ASP A 27 10.55 -1.55 -13.45
CA ASP A 27 9.74 -2.77 -13.44
C ASP A 27 8.61 -2.67 -12.41
N VAL A 28 8.89 -2.07 -11.27
CA VAL A 28 7.98 -1.91 -10.13
C VAL A 28 7.97 -0.46 -9.65
N ILE A 29 6.79 0.05 -9.35
CA ILE A 29 6.60 1.36 -8.73
C ILE A 29 6.12 1.15 -7.30
N ILE A 30 6.89 1.61 -6.33
CA ILE A 30 6.49 1.57 -4.93
C ILE A 30 6.02 2.97 -4.51
N LEU A 31 4.79 3.03 -3.98
CA LEU A 31 4.23 4.19 -3.31
C LEU A 31 4.35 4.00 -1.80
N PRO A 32 5.41 4.48 -1.19
CA PRO A 32 5.49 4.52 0.26
C PRO A 32 4.63 5.67 0.76
N GLY A 33 4.21 5.63 2.01
CA GLY A 33 3.52 6.77 2.57
C GLY A 33 3.47 6.76 4.09
N VAL A 34 3.69 7.94 4.66
CA VAL A 34 3.43 8.27 6.06
C VAL A 34 2.76 9.64 6.10
N GLY A 35 1.89 9.86 7.09
CA GLY A 35 1.16 11.11 7.25
C GLY A 35 -0.30 11.02 6.82
N ALA A 36 -0.92 12.16 6.52
CA ALA A 36 -2.34 12.27 6.25
C ALA A 36 -2.67 12.15 4.74
N PHE A 37 -3.74 11.44 4.44
CA PHE A 37 -4.23 11.20 3.09
C PHE A 37 -4.46 12.48 2.26
N PRO A 38 -5.14 13.54 2.77
CA PRO A 38 -5.37 14.76 1.98
C PRO A 38 -4.06 15.48 1.60
N TYR A 39 -3.10 15.49 2.51
CA TYR A 39 -1.79 16.11 2.26
C TYR A 39 -1.03 15.34 1.16
N ALA A 40 -1.00 14.01 1.26
CA ALA A 40 -0.32 13.17 0.27
C ALA A 40 -0.98 13.31 -1.12
N MET A 41 -2.32 13.32 -1.21
CA MET A 41 -3.01 13.52 -2.48
C MET A 41 -2.76 14.91 -3.08
N LYS A 42 -2.63 15.95 -2.25
CA LYS A 42 -2.23 17.29 -2.74
C LYS A 42 -0.85 17.24 -3.40
N GLN A 43 0.12 16.53 -2.82
CA GLN A 43 1.45 16.37 -3.41
C GLN A 43 1.41 15.55 -4.72
N ILE A 44 0.65 14.46 -4.73
CA ILE A 44 0.46 13.60 -5.91
C ILE A 44 -0.16 14.40 -7.06
N ASN A 45 -1.19 15.18 -6.79
CA ASN A 45 -1.87 15.97 -7.81
C ASN A 45 -0.98 17.13 -8.31
N SER A 46 -0.25 17.82 -7.44
CA SER A 46 0.67 18.90 -7.85
C SER A 46 1.81 18.42 -8.74
N ALA A 47 2.21 17.15 -8.61
CA ALA A 47 3.21 16.50 -9.46
C ALA A 47 2.61 15.81 -10.69
N GLU A 48 1.30 15.92 -10.91
CA GLU A 48 0.54 15.16 -11.94
C GLU A 48 0.76 13.64 -11.85
N LEU A 49 1.17 13.16 -10.67
CA LEU A 49 1.53 11.75 -10.48
C LEU A 49 0.30 10.85 -10.59
N ASN A 50 -0.88 11.34 -10.20
CA ASN A 50 -2.14 10.62 -10.34
C ASN A 50 -2.36 10.18 -11.80
N LYS A 51 -2.30 11.12 -12.74
CA LYS A 51 -2.43 10.84 -14.19
C LYS A 51 -1.34 9.88 -14.68
N LYS A 52 -0.10 10.12 -14.27
CA LYS A 52 1.05 9.26 -14.62
C LYS A 52 0.83 7.81 -14.16
N LEU A 53 0.36 7.60 -12.94
CA LEU A 53 0.10 6.27 -12.40
C LEU A 53 -1.08 5.58 -13.09
N SER A 54 -2.14 6.33 -13.43
CA SER A 54 -3.26 5.80 -14.21
C SER A 54 -2.81 5.33 -15.59
N ASP A 55 -1.99 6.10 -16.30
CA ASP A 55 -1.43 5.71 -17.59
C ASP A 55 -0.53 4.47 -17.50
N LEU A 56 0.25 4.34 -16.42
CA LEU A 56 1.12 3.20 -16.18
C LEU A 56 0.34 1.95 -15.76
N ASN A 57 -0.78 2.12 -15.04
CA ASN A 57 -1.71 1.05 -14.73
C ASN A 57 -2.30 0.42 -16.02
N LEU A 58 -2.72 1.26 -16.96
CA LEU A 58 -3.19 0.80 -18.28
C LEU A 58 -2.13 -0.02 -19.03
N LYS A 59 -0.84 0.23 -18.78
CA LYS A 59 0.29 -0.55 -19.31
C LYS A 59 0.65 -1.77 -18.48
N LYS A 60 -0.19 -2.13 -17.50
CA LYS A 60 0.00 -3.29 -16.60
C LYS A 60 1.32 -3.27 -15.82
N LYS A 61 1.79 -2.10 -15.39
CA LYS A 61 2.94 -1.97 -14.49
C LYS A 61 2.57 -2.48 -13.09
N THR A 62 3.55 -3.10 -12.43
CA THR A 62 3.41 -3.47 -11.02
C THR A 62 3.47 -2.21 -10.15
N ILE A 63 2.42 -1.98 -9.38
CA ILE A 63 2.32 -0.85 -8.44
C ILE A 63 2.10 -1.40 -7.03
N VAL A 64 2.96 -1.01 -6.10
CA VAL A 64 2.93 -1.46 -4.70
C VAL A 64 2.66 -0.28 -3.79
N GLY A 65 1.54 -0.29 -3.08
CA GLY A 65 1.23 0.70 -2.05
C GLY A 65 1.56 0.17 -0.65
N ILE A 66 2.32 0.94 0.13
CA ILE A 66 2.68 0.57 1.52
C ILE A 66 2.09 1.58 2.48
N CYS A 67 1.31 1.11 3.44
CA CYS A 67 0.61 1.86 4.48
C CYS A 67 -0.26 2.97 3.84
N LEU A 68 0.06 4.25 4.03
CA LEU A 68 -0.64 5.34 3.34
C LEU A 68 -0.63 5.16 1.81
N GLY A 69 0.46 4.66 1.22
CA GLY A 69 0.53 4.36 -0.21
C GLY A 69 -0.53 3.35 -0.67
N MET A 70 -0.85 2.32 0.14
CA MET A 70 -1.96 1.40 -0.12
C MET A 70 -3.31 2.13 -0.10
N GLN A 71 -3.50 3.02 0.87
CA GLN A 71 -4.73 3.80 1.02
C GLN A 71 -4.94 4.75 -0.16
N LEU A 72 -3.88 5.42 -0.62
CA LEU A 72 -3.92 6.35 -1.77
C LEU A 72 -4.39 5.69 -3.08
N LEU A 73 -4.23 4.36 -3.22
CA LEU A 73 -4.70 3.63 -4.40
C LEU A 73 -6.23 3.54 -4.48
N THR A 74 -6.97 3.75 -3.37
CA THR A 74 -8.44 3.70 -3.34
C THR A 74 -9.06 4.92 -4.02
N GLU A 75 -10.40 4.90 -4.15
CA GLU A 75 -11.16 6.00 -4.77
C GLU A 75 -11.23 7.23 -3.88
N GLU A 76 -11.33 7.04 -2.55
CA GLU A 76 -11.58 8.14 -1.62
C GLU A 76 -11.17 7.84 -0.17
N SER A 77 -11.00 8.90 0.60
CA SER A 77 -10.86 8.88 2.05
C SER A 77 -11.61 10.04 2.69
N PHE A 78 -12.08 9.81 3.92
CA PHE A 78 -12.69 10.85 4.78
C PHE A 78 -11.76 11.26 5.93
N GLU A 79 -10.47 11.04 5.78
CA GLU A 79 -9.49 11.51 6.75
C GLU A 79 -9.46 13.04 6.78
N HIS A 80 -9.94 13.62 7.90
CA HIS A 80 -10.16 15.06 8.13
C HIS A 80 -11.18 15.71 7.17
N VAL A 81 -11.08 15.46 5.87
CA VAL A 81 -11.94 16.01 4.81
C VAL A 81 -12.08 14.98 3.71
N HIS A 82 -13.24 14.95 3.04
CA HIS A 82 -13.42 14.11 1.86
C HIS A 82 -12.36 14.43 0.80
N THR A 83 -11.61 13.44 0.41
CA THR A 83 -10.51 13.57 -0.56
C THR A 83 -10.53 12.40 -1.53
N ASN A 84 -10.53 12.69 -2.83
CA ASN A 84 -10.40 11.67 -3.86
C ASN A 84 -8.98 11.10 -3.84
N GLY A 85 -8.88 9.77 -3.95
CA GLY A 85 -7.64 9.03 -4.10
C GLY A 85 -7.19 8.92 -5.55
N ILE A 86 -6.28 7.99 -5.82
CA ILE A 86 -5.79 7.70 -7.17
C ILE A 86 -6.83 6.92 -7.97
N GLY A 87 -7.69 6.12 -7.30
CA GLY A 87 -8.79 5.39 -7.91
C GLY A 87 -8.35 4.18 -8.74
N LEU A 88 -7.21 3.57 -8.42
CA LEU A 88 -6.75 2.33 -9.07
C LEU A 88 -7.38 1.07 -8.46
N ILE A 89 -7.96 1.19 -7.28
CA ILE A 89 -8.67 0.15 -6.54
C ILE A 89 -10.04 0.70 -6.16
N GLU A 90 -11.10 0.02 -6.58
CA GLU A 90 -12.45 0.37 -6.15
C GLU A 90 -12.63 0.14 -4.65
N GLY A 91 -13.11 1.16 -3.96
CA GLY A 91 -13.29 1.15 -2.51
C GLY A 91 -12.78 2.42 -1.86
N LYS A 92 -12.76 2.44 -0.55
CA LYS A 92 -12.44 3.63 0.24
C LYS A 92 -11.52 3.33 1.41
N THR A 93 -10.97 4.40 1.97
CA THR A 93 -10.20 4.37 3.20
C THR A 93 -11.08 4.85 4.36
N GLU A 94 -11.25 4.02 5.38
CA GLU A 94 -12.10 4.28 6.56
C GLU A 94 -11.27 4.33 7.85
N CYS A 95 -11.74 5.11 8.84
CA CYS A 95 -11.19 5.12 10.19
C CYS A 95 -11.72 3.91 10.98
N PHE A 96 -10.94 3.42 11.95
CA PHE A 96 -11.48 2.51 12.96
C PHE A 96 -12.62 3.18 13.72
N THR A 97 -13.68 2.41 14.03
CA THR A 97 -14.89 2.95 14.68
C THR A 97 -14.61 3.58 16.05
N ASP A 98 -13.64 3.05 16.77
CA ASP A 98 -13.17 3.56 18.07
C ASP A 98 -12.12 4.68 17.93
N LYS A 99 -11.80 5.10 16.71
CA LYS A 99 -10.76 6.10 16.37
C LYS A 99 -9.38 5.79 16.97
N SER A 100 -9.13 4.53 17.28
CA SER A 100 -7.85 4.08 17.83
C SER A 100 -6.75 4.02 16.77
N ILE A 101 -5.51 3.88 17.23
CA ILE A 101 -4.33 3.71 16.38
C ILE A 101 -3.86 2.27 16.51
N ASN A 102 -3.83 1.54 15.41
CA ASN A 102 -3.16 0.24 15.34
C ASN A 102 -1.67 0.46 15.15
N THR A 103 -0.91 0.38 16.24
CA THR A 103 0.54 0.58 16.22
C THR A 103 1.25 -0.58 16.92
N GLY A 104 2.36 -1.05 16.32
CA GLY A 104 3.14 -2.18 16.81
C GLY A 104 3.00 -3.44 15.95
N TRP A 105 3.47 -4.56 16.50
CA TRP A 105 3.40 -5.87 15.85
C TRP A 105 1.99 -6.45 15.98
N ASN A 106 1.40 -6.83 14.85
CA ASN A 106 0.07 -7.45 14.82
C ASN A 106 0.05 -8.65 13.87
N SER A 107 -0.86 -9.58 14.15
CA SER A 107 -1.03 -10.80 13.36
C SER A 107 -1.71 -10.49 12.04
N VAL A 108 -1.16 -11.04 10.97
CA VAL A 108 -1.71 -11.02 9.61
C VAL A 108 -2.08 -12.45 9.23
N LYS A 109 -3.35 -12.68 8.91
CA LYS A 109 -3.87 -13.98 8.46
C LYS A 109 -4.07 -13.92 6.95
N SER A 110 -3.30 -14.74 6.21
CA SER A 110 -3.48 -14.94 4.77
C SER A 110 -4.80 -15.68 4.49
N ILE A 111 -5.35 -15.48 3.28
CA ILE A 111 -6.50 -16.26 2.79
C ILE A 111 -6.23 -17.76 2.76
N ASN A 112 -4.96 -18.17 2.62
CA ASN A 112 -4.52 -19.58 2.65
C ASN A 112 -4.40 -20.14 4.08
N GLY A 113 -4.68 -19.33 5.12
CA GLY A 113 -4.64 -19.73 6.51
C GLY A 113 -3.30 -19.46 7.23
N ASP A 114 -2.24 -19.12 6.52
CA ASP A 114 -0.94 -18.80 7.10
C ASP A 114 -1.03 -17.56 8.01
N LYS A 115 -0.32 -17.60 9.12
CA LYS A 115 -0.23 -16.47 10.06
C LYS A 115 1.20 -15.95 10.13
N ASN A 116 1.33 -14.65 9.95
CA ASN A 116 2.57 -13.91 10.11
C ASN A 116 2.36 -12.73 11.05
N HIS A 117 3.43 -12.12 11.52
CA HIS A 117 3.37 -10.89 12.32
C HIS A 117 4.18 -9.82 11.60
N PHE A 118 3.56 -8.65 11.42
CA PHE A 118 4.18 -7.48 10.79
C PHE A 118 3.92 -6.23 11.61
N TYR A 119 4.71 -5.19 11.36
CA TYR A 119 4.60 -3.91 12.04
C TYR A 119 3.59 -3.00 11.36
N PHE A 120 2.67 -2.45 12.16
CA PHE A 120 1.63 -1.51 11.75
C PHE A 120 1.82 -0.16 12.44
N THR A 121 1.35 0.91 11.81
CA THR A 121 1.16 2.22 12.44
C THR A 121 0.17 3.04 11.61
N HIS A 122 -1.13 2.88 11.89
CA HIS A 122 -2.21 3.54 11.15
C HIS A 122 -3.49 3.65 11.96
N SER A 123 -4.33 4.65 11.66
CA SER A 123 -5.68 4.82 12.20
C SER A 123 -6.77 4.59 11.15
N TYR A 124 -6.38 4.54 9.88
CA TYR A 124 -7.26 4.30 8.75
C TYR A 124 -6.85 3.03 8.03
N TYR A 125 -7.81 2.35 7.41
CA TYR A 125 -7.58 1.12 6.67
C TYR A 125 -8.40 1.09 5.38
N VAL A 126 -7.94 0.33 4.41
CA VAL A 126 -8.61 0.15 3.12
C VAL A 126 -9.78 -0.81 3.26
N LYS A 127 -10.95 -0.40 2.74
CA LYS A 127 -12.14 -1.23 2.56
C LYS A 127 -12.42 -1.37 1.07
N PRO A 128 -11.91 -2.42 0.42
CA PRO A 128 -12.18 -2.67 -0.98
C PRO A 128 -13.66 -2.91 -1.20
N LYS A 129 -14.20 -2.48 -2.35
CA LYS A 129 -15.56 -2.80 -2.76
C LYS A 129 -15.70 -4.29 -3.14
N ASN A 130 -14.66 -4.83 -3.77
CA ASN A 130 -14.56 -6.25 -4.10
C ASN A 130 -13.64 -6.96 -3.08
N ASN A 131 -14.23 -7.77 -2.21
CA ASN A 131 -13.47 -8.53 -1.19
C ASN A 131 -12.60 -9.65 -1.79
N MET A 132 -12.83 -10.06 -3.02
CA MET A 132 -12.04 -11.13 -3.68
C MET A 132 -10.59 -10.72 -3.93
N ILE A 133 -10.27 -9.42 -3.90
CA ILE A 133 -8.89 -8.94 -4.04
C ILE A 133 -8.09 -9.03 -2.74
N ILE A 134 -8.75 -9.22 -1.59
CA ILE A 134 -8.09 -9.30 -0.27
C ILE A 134 -7.25 -10.56 -0.21
N THR A 135 -5.96 -10.41 0.07
CA THR A 135 -5.01 -11.52 0.22
C THR A 135 -4.68 -11.83 1.68
N SER A 136 -4.88 -10.86 2.57
CA SER A 136 -4.78 -11.08 4.01
C SER A 136 -5.61 -10.09 4.82
N THR A 137 -5.95 -10.50 6.05
CA THR A 137 -6.67 -9.69 7.02
C THR A 137 -5.93 -9.63 8.34
N SER A 138 -6.20 -8.59 9.12
CA SER A 138 -5.78 -8.43 10.51
C SER A 138 -6.96 -7.98 11.37
N THR A 139 -6.82 -8.06 12.68
CA THR A 139 -7.84 -7.62 13.63
C THR A 139 -7.25 -6.56 14.55
N HIS A 140 -7.97 -5.46 14.75
CA HIS A 140 -7.65 -4.42 15.73
C HIS A 140 -8.91 -4.03 16.49
N ASN A 141 -8.89 -4.16 17.81
CA ASN A 141 -10.02 -3.86 18.71
C ASN A 141 -11.37 -4.41 18.20
N GLY A 142 -11.38 -5.69 17.78
CA GLY A 142 -12.58 -6.37 17.26
C GLY A 142 -12.92 -6.07 15.79
N THR A 143 -12.30 -5.06 15.16
CA THR A 143 -12.48 -4.76 13.74
C THR A 143 -11.55 -5.61 12.89
N ILE A 144 -12.11 -6.43 12.00
CA ILE A 144 -11.34 -7.15 10.96
C ILE A 144 -11.18 -6.22 9.76
N PHE A 145 -9.95 -6.05 9.28
CA PHE A 145 -9.64 -5.16 8.17
C PHE A 145 -8.73 -5.80 7.13
N CYS A 146 -8.75 -5.27 5.91
CA CYS A 146 -7.85 -5.65 4.84
C CYS A 146 -6.41 -5.25 5.20
N SER A 147 -5.53 -6.21 5.43
CA SER A 147 -4.10 -5.96 5.67
C SER A 147 -3.24 -6.08 4.43
N SER A 148 -3.72 -6.80 3.40
CA SER A 148 -3.14 -6.75 2.06
C SER A 148 -4.16 -7.11 0.99
N PHE A 149 -3.93 -6.61 -0.22
CA PHE A 149 -4.70 -6.97 -1.40
C PHE A 149 -3.78 -7.16 -2.61
N LEU A 150 -4.33 -7.87 -3.60
CA LEU A 150 -3.78 -7.98 -4.94
C LEU A 150 -4.91 -7.90 -5.96
N GLN A 151 -4.82 -6.96 -6.90
CA GLN A 151 -5.70 -6.87 -8.05
C GLN A 151 -4.86 -6.59 -9.30
N ASP A 152 -4.87 -7.51 -10.25
CA ASP A 152 -3.96 -7.47 -11.39
C ASP A 152 -2.49 -7.36 -10.92
N LYS A 153 -1.82 -6.26 -11.29
CA LYS A 153 -0.46 -5.95 -10.83
C LYS A 153 -0.41 -4.85 -9.74
N LYS A 154 -1.51 -4.67 -9.00
CA LYS A 154 -1.59 -3.68 -7.91
C LYS A 154 -1.59 -4.40 -6.57
N LEU A 155 -0.55 -4.20 -5.80
CA LEU A 155 -0.34 -4.74 -4.46
C LEU A 155 -0.57 -3.65 -3.42
N GLY A 156 -1.22 -3.97 -2.33
CA GLY A 156 -1.35 -3.09 -1.18
C GLY A 156 -0.99 -3.80 0.11
N PHE A 157 -0.18 -3.15 0.96
CA PHE A 157 0.17 -3.61 2.30
C PHE A 157 -0.14 -2.51 3.32
N GLN A 158 -1.05 -2.78 4.26
CA GLN A 158 -1.35 -1.84 5.34
C GLN A 158 -0.24 -1.82 6.39
N PHE A 159 0.46 -2.93 6.57
CA PHE A 159 1.65 -3.04 7.39
C PHE A 159 2.89 -2.51 6.65
N HIS A 160 3.97 -2.35 7.39
CA HIS A 160 5.28 -1.93 6.90
C HIS A 160 6.21 -3.14 6.75
N PRO A 161 6.30 -3.79 5.58
CA PRO A 161 7.22 -4.92 5.41
C PRO A 161 8.67 -4.50 5.64
N GLU A 162 9.04 -3.26 5.28
CA GLU A 162 10.38 -2.70 5.47
C GLU A 162 10.75 -2.41 6.94
N LYS A 163 9.75 -2.44 7.84
CA LYS A 163 9.94 -2.33 9.30
C LYS A 163 9.70 -3.64 10.02
N SER A 164 9.41 -4.70 9.28
CA SER A 164 9.04 -6.00 9.83
C SER A 164 10.20 -7.03 9.79
N GLY A 165 11.45 -6.53 9.80
CA GLY A 165 12.65 -7.35 9.78
C GLY A 165 12.81 -8.15 8.48
N ILE A 166 13.68 -9.16 8.52
CA ILE A 166 13.98 -10.00 7.34
C ILE A 166 12.74 -10.72 6.82
N LYS A 167 11.83 -11.15 7.70
CA LYS A 167 10.58 -11.81 7.28
C LYS A 167 9.69 -10.87 6.48
N GLY A 168 9.62 -9.60 6.88
CA GLY A 168 8.87 -8.58 6.15
C GLY A 168 9.47 -8.30 4.77
N LEU A 169 10.79 -8.18 4.69
CA LEU A 169 11.49 -7.96 3.42
C LEU A 169 11.33 -9.15 2.47
N ASN A 170 11.48 -10.38 2.97
CA ASN A 170 11.27 -11.59 2.15
C ASN A 170 9.82 -11.70 1.68
N PHE A 171 8.85 -11.27 2.49
CA PHE A 171 7.45 -11.23 2.10
C PHE A 171 7.22 -10.21 0.97
N LEU A 172 7.81 -9.02 1.07
CA LEU A 172 7.73 -8.00 0.02
C LEU A 172 8.37 -8.49 -1.28
N ASP A 173 9.57 -9.10 -1.21
CA ASP A 173 10.28 -9.64 -2.36
C ASP A 173 9.44 -10.70 -3.07
N LYS A 174 8.92 -11.68 -2.32
CA LYS A 174 8.05 -12.73 -2.86
C LYS A 174 6.83 -12.14 -3.57
N ALA A 175 6.11 -11.24 -2.91
CA ALA A 175 4.91 -10.63 -3.47
C ALA A 175 5.19 -9.83 -4.75
N ILE A 176 6.32 -9.12 -4.83
CA ILE A 176 6.74 -8.40 -6.04
C ILE A 176 7.05 -9.39 -7.17
N ARG A 177 7.83 -10.44 -6.91
CA ARG A 177 8.22 -11.44 -7.94
C ARG A 177 7.02 -12.18 -8.52
N GLU A 178 5.99 -12.43 -7.73
CA GLU A 178 4.76 -13.07 -8.18
C GLU A 178 3.93 -12.17 -9.14
N THR A 179 4.25 -10.88 -9.26
CA THR A 179 3.55 -9.92 -10.14
C THR A 179 4.37 -9.51 -11.37
N LEU A 180 5.64 -9.84 -11.45
CA LEU A 180 6.50 -9.57 -12.59
C LEU A 180 6.30 -10.59 -13.72
#